data_a19b2b278dd4b1d063ad3d76154da4f7
#
_entry.id   a19b2b278dd4b1d063ad3d76154da4f7
#
_cell.length_a   1.000
_cell.length_b   1.000
_cell.length_c   1.000
_cell.angle_alpha   90.00
_cell.angle_beta   90.00
_cell.angle_gamma   90.00
#
_symmetry.space_group_name_H-M   'P 1'
#
loop_
_entity.id
_entity.type
_entity.pdbx_description
1 polymer ?
#
loop_
_entity_poly.entity_id
_entity_poly.type
_entity_poly.pdbx_seq_one_letter_code
_entity_poly.pdbx_strand_id
1 'polypeptide(L)'
;MSEESDYIRKNIEDTHKATESSRIRKTGLTDRKVKLNSKNFDKLMKQRGLSKQERDELKKSNVQGAEMQVRHAKAGEQFVTTHGMERSSGIFVSEKSLGKTPGERINNGALPHSNTAEYETKVELTCNQNVVYGKIAAQSKFEKMDPKQQPRNGGGEQVITNGGYNSGAIRTNDTKYPVPAKQIIMKRVNEHKAQHGIKTSSSNNHNSNAASHSHSKFRGQSR
;
A
#
# COMPACT_ATOMS: atom_id res chain seq x y z
N MET A 1 16.73 -15.01 4.12
CA MET A 1 15.44 -15.01 4.85
C MET A 1 15.44 -16.26 5.68
N SER A 2 15.08 -16.20 6.96
CA SER A 2 15.20 -17.37 7.86
C SER A 2 13.98 -18.28 7.67
N GLU A 3 14.18 -19.60 7.81
CA GLU A 3 13.11 -20.61 7.76
C GLU A 3 11.94 -20.29 8.70
N GLU A 4 12.22 -19.63 9.81
CA GLU A 4 11.23 -19.16 10.79
C GLU A 4 10.26 -18.11 10.22
N SER A 5 10.75 -17.20 9.39
CA SER A 5 9.88 -16.19 8.74
C SER A 5 8.95 -16.81 7.69
N ASP A 6 9.41 -17.83 6.99
CA ASP A 6 8.60 -18.56 6.01
C ASP A 6 7.56 -19.46 6.69
N TYR A 7 7.90 -20.06 7.83
CA TYR A 7 6.98 -20.82 8.67
C TYR A 7 5.85 -19.96 9.24
N ILE A 8 6.18 -18.79 9.80
CA ILE A 8 5.21 -17.82 10.32
C ILE A 8 4.27 -17.35 9.20
N ARG A 9 4.85 -17.02 8.03
CA ARG A 9 4.09 -16.57 6.86
C ARG A 9 3.11 -17.64 6.38
N LYS A 10 3.55 -18.88 6.29
CA LYS A 10 2.71 -20.02 5.89
C LYS A 10 1.58 -20.27 6.88
N ASN A 11 1.85 -20.21 8.20
CA ASN A 11 0.82 -20.38 9.23
C ASN A 11 -0.23 -19.26 9.20
N ILE A 12 0.18 -18.01 8.93
CA ILE A 12 -0.75 -16.89 8.74
C ILE A 12 -1.63 -17.14 7.50
N GLU A 13 -1.05 -17.55 6.38
CA GLU A 13 -1.79 -17.86 5.15
C GLU A 13 -2.79 -19.02 5.37
N ASP A 14 -2.38 -20.09 6.02
CA ASP A 14 -3.24 -21.26 6.26
C ASP A 14 -4.37 -20.94 7.25
N THR A 15 -4.11 -20.13 8.27
CA THR A 15 -5.13 -19.64 9.19
C THR A 15 -6.15 -18.73 8.48
N HIS A 16 -5.68 -17.83 7.62
CA HIS A 16 -6.55 -16.99 6.80
C HIS A 16 -7.41 -17.83 5.84
N LYS A 17 -6.81 -18.80 5.14
CA LYS A 17 -7.53 -19.72 4.23
C LYS A 17 -8.59 -20.53 4.97
N ALA A 18 -8.28 -21.09 6.14
CA ALA A 18 -9.22 -21.88 6.93
C ALA A 18 -10.38 -21.04 7.44
N THR A 19 -10.11 -19.84 7.96
CA THR A 19 -11.10 -18.92 8.48
C THR A 19 -12.03 -18.42 7.38
N GLU A 20 -11.49 -18.07 6.22
CA GLU A 20 -12.25 -17.55 5.09
C GLU A 20 -13.10 -18.66 4.43
N SER A 21 -12.56 -19.87 4.24
CA SER A 21 -13.34 -21.02 3.75
C SER A 21 -14.54 -21.36 4.62
N SER A 22 -14.40 -21.25 5.94
CA SER A 22 -15.50 -21.48 6.86
C SER A 22 -16.56 -20.36 6.82
N ARG A 23 -16.14 -19.11 6.59
CA ARG A 23 -17.04 -17.96 6.43
C ARG A 23 -17.83 -18.00 5.13
N ILE A 24 -17.19 -18.41 4.02
CA ILE A 24 -17.83 -18.54 2.71
C ILE A 24 -18.98 -19.53 2.75
N ARG A 25 -18.79 -20.70 3.36
CA ARG A 25 -19.85 -21.71 3.51
C ARG A 25 -21.07 -21.18 4.27
N LYS A 26 -20.86 -20.23 5.19
CA LYS A 26 -21.94 -19.61 5.98
C LYS A 26 -22.66 -18.46 5.28
N THR A 27 -21.99 -17.77 4.33
CA THR A 27 -22.53 -16.57 3.69
C THR A 27 -23.17 -16.81 2.33
N GLY A 28 -22.93 -17.97 1.70
CA GLY A 28 -23.46 -18.29 0.37
C GLY A 28 -22.96 -17.35 -0.73
N LEU A 29 -21.87 -16.58 -0.48
CA LEU A 29 -21.32 -15.66 -1.46
C LEU A 29 -20.64 -16.44 -2.57
N THR A 30 -20.88 -16.02 -3.81
CA THR A 30 -20.35 -16.60 -5.04
C THR A 30 -19.31 -15.68 -5.67
N ASP A 31 -18.65 -16.17 -6.72
CA ASP A 31 -17.74 -15.39 -7.57
C ASP A 31 -18.47 -14.23 -8.29
N ARG A 32 -19.81 -14.25 -8.31
CA ARG A 32 -20.62 -13.19 -8.91
C ARG A 32 -20.81 -12.01 -7.97
N LYS A 33 -20.79 -10.80 -8.50
CA LYS A 33 -21.14 -9.58 -7.77
C LYS A 33 -22.62 -9.64 -7.36
N VAL A 34 -22.90 -9.52 -6.07
CA VAL A 34 -24.27 -9.46 -5.53
C VAL A 34 -24.46 -8.15 -4.77
N LYS A 35 -25.68 -7.62 -4.83
CA LYS A 35 -26.03 -6.36 -4.17
C LYS A 35 -25.80 -6.44 -2.67
N LEU A 36 -25.14 -5.41 -2.10
CA LEU A 36 -24.82 -5.30 -0.70
C LEU A 36 -25.57 -4.11 -0.09
N ASN A 37 -26.59 -4.38 0.73
CA ASN A 37 -27.28 -3.32 1.46
C ASN A 37 -26.45 -2.84 2.68
N SER A 38 -26.78 -1.66 3.20
CA SER A 38 -26.06 -1.03 4.31
C SER A 38 -25.96 -1.91 5.56
N LYS A 39 -27.01 -2.66 5.89
CA LYS A 39 -27.01 -3.56 7.07
C LYS A 39 -26.01 -4.71 6.88
N ASN A 40 -25.99 -5.32 5.71
CA ASN A 40 -25.07 -6.41 5.40
C ASN A 40 -23.63 -5.90 5.25
N PHE A 41 -23.45 -4.68 4.74
CA PHE A 41 -22.14 -4.01 4.75
C PHE A 41 -21.62 -3.85 6.18
N ASP A 42 -22.43 -3.30 7.08
CA ASP A 42 -22.06 -3.17 8.50
C ASP A 42 -21.67 -4.49 9.14
N LYS A 43 -22.47 -5.53 8.90
CA LYS A 43 -22.21 -6.87 9.42
C LYS A 43 -20.86 -7.41 8.89
N LEU A 44 -20.60 -7.27 7.60
CA LEU A 44 -19.36 -7.72 6.97
C LEU A 44 -18.15 -6.96 7.53
N MET A 45 -18.21 -5.64 7.62
CA MET A 45 -17.12 -4.82 8.12
C MET A 45 -16.89 -5.03 9.63
N LYS A 46 -17.95 -5.26 10.41
CA LYS A 46 -17.82 -5.66 11.82
C LYS A 46 -17.11 -7.01 11.98
N GLN A 47 -17.41 -7.97 11.10
CA GLN A 47 -16.70 -9.26 11.08
C GLN A 47 -15.21 -9.14 10.76
N ARG A 48 -14.81 -8.08 10.03
CA ARG A 48 -13.42 -7.73 9.77
C ARG A 48 -12.74 -6.98 10.92
N GLY A 49 -13.46 -6.76 12.04
CA GLY A 49 -12.92 -6.09 13.22
C GLY A 49 -13.00 -4.56 13.19
N LEU A 50 -13.65 -3.95 12.18
CA LEU A 50 -13.73 -2.50 12.08
C LEU A 50 -14.70 -1.93 13.14
N SER A 51 -14.28 -0.85 13.76
CA SER A 51 -15.11 -0.03 14.67
C SER A 51 -16.30 0.59 13.94
N LYS A 52 -17.26 1.10 14.68
CA LYS A 52 -18.42 1.81 14.09
C LYS A 52 -17.97 3.04 13.30
N GLN A 53 -17.03 3.81 13.83
CA GLN A 53 -16.49 5.01 13.16
C GLN A 53 -15.85 4.66 11.81
N GLU A 54 -14.96 3.67 11.77
CA GLU A 54 -14.33 3.21 10.52
C GLU A 54 -15.37 2.73 9.49
N ARG A 55 -16.38 2.00 9.92
CA ARG A 55 -17.48 1.57 9.02
C ARG A 55 -18.25 2.74 8.44
N ASP A 56 -18.55 3.75 9.27
CA ASP A 56 -19.25 4.95 8.83
C ASP A 56 -18.38 5.79 7.87
N GLU A 57 -17.08 5.86 8.08
CA GLU A 57 -16.14 6.48 7.15
C GLU A 57 -16.04 5.74 5.81
N LEU A 58 -16.00 4.41 5.85
CA LEU A 58 -16.03 3.59 4.64
C LEU A 58 -17.35 3.77 3.85
N LYS A 59 -18.48 3.90 4.51
CA LYS A 59 -19.74 4.22 3.83
C LYS A 59 -19.69 5.60 3.16
N LYS A 60 -19.14 6.60 3.86
CA LYS A 60 -18.98 7.96 3.31
C LYS A 60 -18.01 8.03 2.13
N SER A 61 -17.10 7.07 2.00
CA SER A 61 -16.23 6.97 0.82
C SER A 61 -16.95 6.53 -0.45
N ASN A 62 -18.18 6.02 -0.33
CA ASN A 62 -19.02 5.63 -1.45
C ASN A 62 -20.09 6.69 -1.73
N VAL A 63 -20.44 6.85 -3.00
CA VAL A 63 -21.55 7.75 -3.42
C VAL A 63 -22.82 7.34 -2.69
N GLN A 64 -23.47 8.30 -2.02
CA GLN A 64 -24.72 8.05 -1.31
C GLN A 64 -25.79 7.59 -2.29
N GLY A 65 -26.47 6.50 -1.97
CA GLY A 65 -27.51 5.91 -2.82
C GLY A 65 -26.98 5.06 -3.98
N ALA A 66 -25.68 5.09 -4.27
CA ALA A 66 -25.12 4.16 -5.24
C ALA A 66 -25.12 2.73 -4.71
N GLU A 67 -25.31 1.77 -5.61
CA GLU A 67 -25.31 0.36 -5.27
C GLU A 67 -23.91 -0.10 -4.89
N MET A 68 -23.77 -0.65 -3.70
CA MET A 68 -22.59 -1.44 -3.33
C MET A 68 -22.84 -2.91 -3.68
N GLN A 69 -21.78 -3.60 -4.05
CA GLN A 69 -21.79 -5.02 -4.39
C GLN A 69 -20.70 -5.76 -3.62
N VAL A 70 -20.89 -7.04 -3.40
CA VAL A 70 -19.91 -7.93 -2.80
C VAL A 70 -19.78 -9.19 -3.63
N ARG A 71 -18.56 -9.69 -3.76
CA ARG A 71 -18.31 -11.03 -4.29
C ARG A 71 -17.19 -11.71 -3.53
N HIS A 72 -17.08 -13.00 -3.75
CA HIS A 72 -15.94 -13.78 -3.31
C HIS A 72 -14.85 -13.70 -4.37
N ALA A 73 -13.70 -13.14 -4.02
CA ALA A 73 -12.52 -13.06 -4.88
C ALA A 73 -11.50 -14.12 -4.47
N LYS A 74 -10.78 -14.66 -5.43
CA LYS A 74 -9.80 -15.74 -5.23
C LYS A 74 -8.40 -15.19 -5.02
N ALA A 75 -7.56 -15.96 -4.34
CA ALA A 75 -6.13 -15.68 -4.28
C ALA A 75 -5.55 -15.60 -5.70
N GLY A 76 -4.62 -14.68 -5.92
CA GLY A 76 -4.02 -14.41 -7.23
C GLY A 76 -4.82 -13.47 -8.12
N GLU A 77 -6.07 -13.09 -7.76
CA GLU A 77 -6.78 -12.08 -8.52
C GLU A 77 -6.09 -10.72 -8.44
N GLN A 78 -6.01 -10.06 -9.59
CA GLN A 78 -5.25 -8.82 -9.76
C GLN A 78 -6.15 -7.59 -9.66
N PHE A 79 -5.63 -6.57 -9.00
CA PHE A 79 -6.18 -5.24 -8.85
C PHE A 79 -5.10 -4.19 -9.10
N VAL A 80 -5.46 -2.92 -9.05
CA VAL A 80 -4.55 -1.78 -9.19
C VAL A 80 -4.62 -0.92 -7.94
N THR A 81 -3.47 -0.53 -7.41
CA THR A 81 -3.36 0.52 -6.40
C THR A 81 -2.78 1.78 -7.02
N THR A 82 -3.35 2.94 -6.69
CA THR A 82 -2.85 4.25 -7.10
C THR A 82 -2.13 4.91 -5.92
N HIS A 83 -0.89 5.34 -6.12
CA HIS A 83 -0.05 5.85 -5.04
C HIS A 83 0.99 6.87 -5.53
N GLY A 84 1.58 7.62 -4.60
CA GLY A 84 2.76 8.42 -4.83
C GLY A 84 4.04 7.56 -4.80
N MET A 85 5.17 8.15 -4.45
CA MET A 85 6.44 7.41 -4.33
C MET A 85 6.37 6.36 -3.21
N GLU A 86 5.59 6.60 -2.17
CA GLU A 86 5.33 5.63 -1.11
C GLU A 86 4.10 4.79 -1.47
N ARG A 87 4.22 3.48 -1.26
CA ARG A 87 3.11 2.58 -1.49
C ARG A 87 2.04 2.80 -0.42
N SER A 88 0.79 2.98 -0.85
CA SER A 88 -0.32 2.99 0.08
C SER A 88 -0.47 1.63 0.77
N SER A 89 -0.55 1.64 2.09
CA SER A 89 -0.90 0.46 2.89
C SER A 89 -2.41 0.23 2.98
N GLY A 90 -3.20 1.06 2.29
CA GLY A 90 -4.66 1.07 2.40
C GLY A 90 -5.34 -0.18 1.84
N ILE A 91 -6.60 -0.31 2.22
CA ILE A 91 -7.49 -1.41 1.82
C ILE A 91 -8.20 -1.14 0.49
N PHE A 92 -7.98 0.03 -0.12
CA PHE A 92 -8.64 0.44 -1.35
C PHE A 92 -7.79 0.08 -2.56
N VAL A 93 -8.39 -0.65 -3.47
CA VAL A 93 -7.83 -0.99 -4.79
C VAL A 93 -8.89 -0.73 -5.86
N SER A 94 -8.54 -0.84 -7.13
CA SER A 94 -9.48 -0.75 -8.25
C SER A 94 -9.27 -1.92 -9.23
N GLU A 95 -10.29 -2.30 -9.99
CA GLU A 95 -10.14 -3.31 -11.05
C GLU A 95 -9.37 -2.75 -12.25
N LYS A 96 -9.43 -1.43 -12.46
CA LYS A 96 -8.81 -0.73 -13.59
C LYS A 96 -8.12 0.54 -13.11
N SER A 97 -7.27 1.10 -13.94
CA SER A 97 -6.70 2.43 -13.72
C SER A 97 -7.79 3.47 -13.50
N LEU A 98 -7.58 4.37 -12.56
CA LEU A 98 -8.47 5.49 -12.27
C LEU A 98 -8.27 6.67 -13.23
N GLY A 99 -7.26 6.65 -14.09
CA GLY A 99 -7.00 7.68 -15.07
C GLY A 99 -5.62 7.57 -15.72
N LYS A 100 -5.43 8.23 -16.83
CA LYS A 100 -4.16 8.23 -17.59
C LYS A 100 -3.11 9.13 -16.95
N THR A 101 -3.54 10.21 -16.31
CA THR A 101 -2.67 11.21 -15.67
C THR A 101 -2.84 11.17 -14.14
N PRO A 102 -1.83 11.64 -13.37
CA PRO A 102 -1.97 11.77 -11.92
C PRO A 102 -3.19 12.61 -11.52
N GLY A 103 -3.48 13.70 -12.25
CA GLY A 103 -4.62 14.56 -11.99
C GLY A 103 -5.96 13.86 -12.16
N GLU A 104 -6.12 13.08 -13.24
CA GLU A 104 -7.32 12.26 -13.46
C GLU A 104 -7.49 11.22 -12.34
N ARG A 105 -6.41 10.55 -11.94
CA ARG A 105 -6.45 9.54 -10.87
C ARG A 105 -6.85 10.16 -9.54
N ILE A 106 -6.30 11.34 -9.21
CA ILE A 106 -6.68 12.09 -8.00
C ILE A 106 -8.14 12.46 -8.04
N ASN A 107 -8.62 13.00 -9.17
CA ASN A 107 -10.00 13.42 -9.31
C ASN A 107 -10.96 12.23 -9.21
N ASN A 108 -10.77 11.20 -10.04
CA ASN A 108 -11.65 10.03 -10.12
C ASN A 108 -11.60 9.16 -8.86
N GLY A 109 -10.42 9.07 -8.25
CA GLY A 109 -10.20 8.35 -7.00
C GLY A 109 -10.53 9.15 -5.75
N ALA A 110 -10.84 10.45 -5.88
CA ALA A 110 -11.01 11.38 -4.76
C ALA A 110 -9.90 11.20 -3.70
N LEU A 111 -8.65 11.02 -4.16
CA LEU A 111 -7.52 10.63 -3.33
C LEU A 111 -7.15 11.72 -2.34
N PRO A 112 -6.64 11.38 -1.13
CA PRO A 112 -6.18 12.36 -0.17
C PRO A 112 -5.03 13.21 -0.74
N HIS A 113 -4.87 14.43 -0.23
CA HIS A 113 -3.86 15.37 -0.73
C HIS A 113 -2.41 14.85 -0.61
N SER A 114 -2.16 13.92 0.31
CA SER A 114 -0.86 13.26 0.46
C SER A 114 -0.55 12.23 -0.62
N ASN A 115 -1.55 11.78 -1.38
CA ASN A 115 -1.36 10.83 -2.47
C ASN A 115 -1.19 11.59 -3.79
N THR A 116 0.02 11.60 -4.32
CA THR A 116 0.36 12.28 -5.58
C THR A 116 -0.10 11.52 -6.83
N ALA A 117 -0.56 10.29 -6.70
CA ALA A 117 -1.08 9.43 -7.77
C ALA A 117 -0.14 9.30 -8.99
N GLU A 118 1.17 9.45 -8.78
CA GLU A 118 2.17 9.37 -9.85
C GLU A 118 2.27 7.97 -10.44
N TYR A 119 1.98 6.97 -9.62
CA TYR A 119 2.17 5.56 -9.96
C TYR A 119 0.90 4.76 -9.76
N GLU A 120 0.79 3.72 -10.58
CA GLU A 120 -0.15 2.63 -10.40
C GLU A 120 0.62 1.32 -10.36
N THR A 121 0.32 0.49 -9.38
CA THR A 121 0.97 -0.81 -9.20
C THR A 121 -0.07 -1.91 -9.23
N LYS A 122 0.19 -2.95 -10.01
CA LYS A 122 -0.61 -4.18 -9.98
C LYS A 122 -0.35 -4.91 -8.68
N VAL A 123 -1.43 -5.28 -8.02
CA VAL A 123 -1.44 -6.06 -6.78
C VAL A 123 -2.30 -7.29 -6.96
N GLU A 124 -2.01 -8.33 -6.22
CA GLU A 124 -2.80 -9.55 -6.20
C GLU A 124 -3.23 -9.89 -4.77
N LEU A 125 -4.36 -10.54 -4.64
CA LEU A 125 -4.83 -11.06 -3.36
C LEU A 125 -3.96 -12.24 -2.94
N THR A 126 -3.58 -12.29 -1.68
CA THR A 126 -2.80 -13.41 -1.12
C THR A 126 -3.68 -14.59 -0.70
N CYS A 127 -4.95 -14.34 -0.44
CA CYS A 127 -5.92 -15.35 -0.02
C CYS A 127 -7.30 -15.08 -0.61
N ASN A 128 -8.16 -16.11 -0.60
CA ASN A 128 -9.56 -15.96 -0.95
C ASN A 128 -10.26 -15.06 0.06
N GLN A 129 -10.98 -14.05 -0.42
CA GLN A 129 -11.68 -13.11 0.46
C GLN A 129 -12.90 -12.50 -0.21
N ASN A 130 -13.81 -12.00 0.62
CA ASN A 130 -14.91 -11.19 0.11
C ASN A 130 -14.39 -9.78 -0.15
N VAL A 131 -14.62 -9.25 -1.33
CA VAL A 131 -14.29 -7.87 -1.69
C VAL A 131 -15.56 -7.07 -1.94
N VAL A 132 -15.56 -5.81 -1.55
CA VAL A 132 -16.73 -4.93 -1.69
C VAL A 132 -16.44 -3.88 -2.76
N TYR A 133 -17.34 -3.75 -3.70
CA TYR A 133 -17.32 -2.78 -4.79
C TYR A 133 -18.21 -1.59 -4.44
N GLY A 134 -17.75 -0.41 -4.78
CA GLY A 134 -18.52 0.81 -4.63
C GLY A 134 -18.05 1.91 -5.56
N LYS A 135 -18.89 2.91 -5.76
CA LYS A 135 -18.57 4.10 -6.52
C LYS A 135 -17.96 5.15 -5.59
N ILE A 136 -16.80 5.68 -5.91
CA ILE A 136 -16.07 6.63 -5.06
C ILE A 136 -16.84 7.95 -4.96
N ALA A 137 -17.10 8.41 -3.72
CA ALA A 137 -17.74 9.69 -3.44
C ALA A 137 -16.73 10.85 -3.59
N ALA A 138 -17.25 12.03 -3.90
CA ALA A 138 -16.46 13.27 -3.87
C ALA A 138 -15.88 13.53 -2.45
N GLN A 139 -14.66 14.06 -2.39
CA GLN A 139 -13.95 14.33 -1.14
C GLN A 139 -13.47 15.79 -1.08
N SER A 140 -14.41 16.73 -1.03
CA SER A 140 -14.12 18.18 -0.97
C SER A 140 -13.21 18.60 0.20
N LYS A 141 -13.21 17.82 1.30
CA LYS A 141 -12.30 18.06 2.42
C LYS A 141 -10.83 17.93 2.00
N PHE A 142 -10.49 16.96 1.16
CA PHE A 142 -9.12 16.77 0.67
C PHE A 142 -8.74 17.81 -0.38
N GLU A 143 -9.70 18.27 -1.18
CA GLU A 143 -9.52 19.37 -2.13
C GLU A 143 -9.13 20.67 -1.39
N LYS A 144 -9.85 21.00 -0.32
CA LYS A 144 -9.56 22.20 0.51
C LYS A 144 -8.20 22.14 1.20
N MET A 145 -7.68 20.94 1.47
CA MET A 145 -6.36 20.73 2.07
C MET A 145 -5.22 20.79 1.04
N ASP A 146 -5.55 20.73 -0.25
CA ASP A 146 -4.58 20.75 -1.34
C ASP A 146 -4.26 22.21 -1.71
N PRO A 147 -3.00 22.66 -1.64
CA PRO A 147 -2.61 24.02 -2.06
C PRO A 147 -3.00 24.33 -3.51
N LYS A 148 -3.08 23.31 -4.38
CA LYS A 148 -3.48 23.45 -5.78
C LYS A 148 -4.99 23.35 -5.98
N GLN A 149 -5.76 23.07 -4.93
CA GLN A 149 -7.21 22.85 -4.97
C GLN A 149 -7.64 21.93 -6.12
N GLN A 150 -6.88 20.85 -6.29
CA GLN A 150 -7.13 19.90 -7.36
C GLN A 150 -8.48 19.19 -7.13
N PRO A 151 -9.36 19.11 -8.15
CA PRO A 151 -10.68 18.49 -8.01
C PRO A 151 -10.62 17.05 -7.53
N ARG A 152 -11.57 16.67 -6.66
CA ARG A 152 -11.73 15.30 -6.13
C ARG A 152 -13.19 14.88 -6.19
N ASN A 153 -13.71 14.87 -7.42
CA ASN A 153 -15.13 14.60 -7.67
C ASN A 153 -15.50 13.12 -7.44
N GLY A 154 -14.52 12.23 -7.40
CA GLY A 154 -14.79 10.81 -7.33
C GLY A 154 -15.38 10.27 -8.63
N GLY A 155 -16.27 9.29 -8.50
CA GLY A 155 -16.95 8.68 -9.65
C GLY A 155 -16.23 7.46 -10.20
N GLY A 156 -14.96 7.23 -9.83
CA GLY A 156 -14.26 5.97 -10.10
C GLY A 156 -14.88 4.80 -9.32
N GLU A 157 -14.54 3.58 -9.71
CA GLU A 157 -14.89 2.37 -8.98
C GLU A 157 -13.79 2.03 -7.98
N GLN A 158 -14.17 1.74 -6.73
CA GLN A 158 -13.27 1.23 -5.71
C GLN A 158 -13.64 -0.18 -5.30
N VAL A 159 -12.61 -0.92 -4.88
CA VAL A 159 -12.75 -2.24 -4.30
C VAL A 159 -12.13 -2.21 -2.90
N ILE A 160 -12.89 -2.62 -1.90
CA ILE A 160 -12.44 -2.69 -0.51
C ILE A 160 -12.06 -4.14 -0.20
N THR A 161 -10.77 -4.36 0.00
CA THR A 161 -10.18 -5.64 0.39
C THR A 161 -10.25 -5.87 1.91
N ASN A 162 -9.97 -7.09 2.37
CA ASN A 162 -9.95 -7.42 3.81
C ASN A 162 -8.61 -7.07 4.48
N GLY A 163 -7.91 -6.09 3.97
CA GLY A 163 -6.62 -5.61 4.44
C GLY A 163 -5.78 -5.10 3.29
N GLY A 164 -4.69 -4.41 3.64
CA GLY A 164 -3.72 -3.86 2.70
C GLY A 164 -2.40 -4.66 2.70
N TYR A 165 -1.33 -4.01 2.27
CA TYR A 165 0.01 -4.59 2.26
C TYR A 165 0.50 -4.99 3.66
N ASN A 166 0.29 -4.13 4.66
CA ASN A 166 0.80 -4.36 6.01
C ASN A 166 0.18 -5.57 6.69
N SER A 167 -1.05 -5.93 6.30
CA SER A 167 -1.71 -7.14 6.79
C SER A 167 -1.40 -8.37 5.96
N GLY A 168 -0.64 -8.23 4.87
CA GLY A 168 -0.37 -9.30 3.93
C GLY A 168 -1.57 -9.74 3.08
N ALA A 169 -2.71 -9.02 3.11
CA ALA A 169 -3.90 -9.38 2.34
C ALA A 169 -3.75 -9.15 0.83
N ILE A 170 -2.86 -8.23 0.46
CA ILE A 170 -2.45 -7.99 -0.92
C ILE A 170 -0.93 -7.98 -1.02
N ARG A 171 -0.41 -8.38 -2.16
CA ARG A 171 1.02 -8.33 -2.49
C ARG A 171 1.23 -7.81 -3.91
N THR A 172 2.45 -7.43 -4.22
CA THR A 172 2.86 -7.14 -5.59
C THR A 172 4.19 -7.81 -5.90
N ASN A 173 4.35 -8.21 -7.15
CA ASN A 173 5.62 -8.66 -7.71
C ASN A 173 6.43 -7.50 -8.32
N ASP A 174 5.87 -6.29 -8.33
CA ASP A 174 6.58 -5.10 -8.77
C ASP A 174 7.59 -4.68 -7.71
N THR A 175 8.87 -4.98 -7.98
CA THR A 175 10.01 -4.62 -7.11
C THR A 175 10.39 -3.14 -7.23
N LYS A 176 9.86 -2.44 -8.22
CA LYS A 176 10.15 -1.02 -8.45
C LYS A 176 9.60 -0.12 -7.33
N TYR A 177 8.55 -0.54 -6.67
CA TYR A 177 7.90 0.17 -5.57
C TYR A 177 7.40 -0.84 -4.51
N PRO A 178 7.58 -0.62 -3.19
CA PRO A 178 7.90 0.63 -2.53
C PRO A 178 9.41 0.90 -2.50
N VAL A 179 9.75 2.17 -2.73
CA VAL A 179 11.08 2.65 -2.37
C VAL A 179 11.07 2.87 -0.86
N PRO A 180 12.00 2.30 -0.08
CA PRO A 180 12.10 2.57 1.35
C PRO A 180 12.14 4.08 1.61
N ALA A 181 11.45 4.56 2.66
CA ALA A 181 11.37 5.99 2.98
C ALA A 181 12.76 6.67 3.02
N LYS A 182 13.77 5.95 3.50
CA LYS A 182 15.18 6.42 3.49
C LYS A 182 15.70 6.73 2.08
N GLN A 183 15.34 5.91 1.08
CA GLN A 183 15.76 6.14 -0.31
C GLN A 183 15.00 7.31 -0.94
N ILE A 184 13.74 7.51 -0.58
CA ILE A 184 12.93 8.65 -1.02
C ILE A 184 13.54 9.95 -0.52
N ILE A 185 13.90 10.01 0.76
CA ILE A 185 14.56 11.17 1.37
C ILE A 185 15.88 11.46 0.66
N MET A 186 16.71 10.44 0.44
CA MET A 186 17.99 10.60 -0.26
C MET A 186 17.81 11.08 -1.70
N LYS A 187 16.82 10.55 -2.41
CA LYS A 187 16.49 11.00 -3.76
C LYS A 187 16.10 12.47 -3.78
N ARG A 188 15.18 12.91 -2.91
CA ARG A 188 14.75 14.31 -2.78
C ARG A 188 15.91 15.24 -2.41
N VAL A 189 16.77 14.82 -1.49
CA VAL A 189 17.98 15.58 -1.12
C VAL A 189 18.92 15.72 -2.29
N ASN A 190 19.14 14.67 -3.08
CA ASN A 190 20.01 14.71 -4.25
C ASN A 190 19.42 15.58 -5.38
N GLU A 191 18.12 15.49 -5.63
CA GLU A 191 17.41 16.34 -6.59
C GLU A 191 17.50 17.82 -6.20
N HIS A 192 17.27 18.13 -4.91
CA HIS A 192 17.44 19.50 -4.40
C HIS A 192 18.86 20.00 -4.56
N LYS A 193 19.86 19.19 -4.24
CA LYS A 193 21.29 19.54 -4.43
C LYS A 193 21.62 19.78 -5.91
N ALA A 194 21.09 18.95 -6.81
CA ALA A 194 21.29 19.10 -8.25
C ALA A 194 20.67 20.41 -8.77
N GLN A 195 19.44 20.74 -8.32
CA GLN A 195 18.75 21.97 -8.71
C GLN A 195 19.46 23.25 -8.23
N HIS A 196 20.14 23.17 -7.09
CA HIS A 196 20.85 24.31 -6.49
C HIS A 196 22.38 24.29 -6.71
N GLY A 197 22.89 23.43 -7.59
CA GLY A 197 24.31 23.37 -7.93
C GLY A 197 25.23 22.93 -6.79
N ILE A 198 24.69 22.30 -5.74
CA ILE A 198 25.46 21.85 -4.58
C ILE A 198 26.16 20.54 -4.91
N LYS A 199 27.49 20.58 -5.04
CA LYS A 199 28.31 19.39 -5.32
C LYS A 199 28.16 18.37 -4.17
N THR A 200 27.82 17.14 -4.51
CA THR A 200 27.88 16.02 -3.56
C THR A 200 29.32 15.60 -3.37
N SER A 201 29.91 15.85 -2.20
CA SER A 201 31.17 15.23 -1.84
C SER A 201 30.94 13.73 -1.68
N SER A 202 31.41 12.95 -2.65
CA SER A 202 31.55 11.51 -2.47
C SER A 202 32.67 11.27 -1.46
N SER A 203 32.33 10.81 -0.27
CA SER A 203 33.29 10.29 0.69
C SER A 203 33.82 8.96 0.12
N ASN A 204 34.97 9.05 -0.57
CA ASN A 204 35.77 7.89 -0.88
C ASN A 204 36.37 7.39 0.45
N ASN A 205 35.76 6.39 1.05
CA ASN A 205 36.41 5.57 2.05
C ASN A 205 37.43 4.70 1.33
N HIS A 206 38.64 5.23 1.15
CA HIS A 206 39.80 4.41 0.88
C HIS A 206 40.22 3.74 2.19
N ASN A 207 39.86 2.49 2.32
CA ASN A 207 40.45 1.57 3.30
C ASN A 207 41.85 1.22 2.83
N SER A 208 42.84 2.06 3.17
CA SER A 208 44.26 1.69 3.02
C SER A 208 44.71 0.93 4.27
N ASN A 209 44.60 -0.39 4.20
CA ASN A 209 45.35 -1.29 5.09
C ASN A 209 46.82 -1.23 4.68
N ALA A 210 47.59 -0.39 5.32
CA ALA A 210 49.05 -0.44 5.28
C ALA A 210 49.52 -1.06 6.55
N ALA A 211 49.88 -2.35 6.48
CA ALA A 211 50.62 -3.04 7.51
C ALA A 211 52.08 -2.54 7.45
N SER A 212 52.47 -1.74 8.40
CA SER A 212 53.87 -1.42 8.65
C SER A 212 54.44 -2.29 9.77
N HIS A 213 55.24 -3.27 9.36
CA HIS A 213 56.12 -3.96 10.25
C HIS A 213 57.32 -3.04 10.62
N SER A 214 57.43 -2.62 11.84
CA SER A 214 58.67 -2.02 12.34
C SER A 214 59.31 -2.93 13.37
N HIS A 215 60.47 -3.48 12.94
CA HIS A 215 61.44 -4.12 13.80
C HIS A 215 62.07 -3.07 14.70
N SER A 216 61.96 -3.20 16.03
CA SER A 216 62.79 -2.49 16.99
C SER A 216 63.83 -3.44 17.53
N LYS A 217 65.08 -3.15 17.16
CA LYS A 217 66.29 -3.77 17.73
C LYS A 217 66.50 -3.28 19.15
N PHE A 218 66.54 -4.24 20.07
CA PHE A 218 67.09 -4.09 21.41
C PHE A 218 68.59 -3.91 21.34
N ARG A 219 69.14 -2.87 21.93
CA ARG A 219 70.53 -2.78 22.32
C ARG A 219 70.64 -2.25 23.74
N GLY A 220 71.08 -3.12 24.63
CA GLY A 220 71.42 -2.76 26.00
C GLY A 220 72.80 -2.10 26.12
N GLN A 221 73.05 -1.40 27.23
CA GLN A 221 74.30 -1.31 28.03
C GLN A 221 74.00 -0.49 29.29
N SER A 222 74.12 -1.11 30.37
CA SER A 222 75.10 -0.99 31.43
C SER A 222 75.49 0.43 31.89
N ARG A 223 75.04 0.83 33.03
CA ARG A 223 75.85 1.03 34.29
C ARG A 223 74.85 1.37 35.41
#